data_68d3d4847a1e97586ac73fb60bab8760
#
_entry.id   68d3d4847a1e97586ac73fb60bab8760
#
_cell.length_a   1.000
_cell.length_b   1.000
_cell.length_c   1.000
_cell.angle_alpha   90.00
_cell.angle_beta   90.00
_cell.angle_gamma   90.00
#
_symmetry.space_group_name_H-M   'P 1'
#
loop_
_entity.id
_entity.type
_entity.pdbx_description
1 polymer ?
#
loop_
_entity_poly.entity_id
_entity_poly.type
_entity_poly.pdbx_seq_one_letter_code
_entity_poly.pdbx_strand_id
1 'polypeptide(L)'
;FYDLSRPLLDVDERALALCREQFARLEEIKEYNQLKMLKAFTDCRVGGSHLVGTTGYGMDDAGRGKLEEVFAVLTGSEAALFRHNFMSGTHTLSVALFGVLRPGDRMVAVTGRPYDTLAGVIGIDGTHYGNLMEFGVQYDEVDLLADGTPDLAGIARKCRGAKMCYIQRSRGYAARPALSLEQIEAVSHAAKAVQPDIIVMVDNCYGEFTQKQEPTQRGADLMAGSLIKNPGG
;
A
#
# COMPACT_ATOMS: atom_id res chain seq x y z
N PHE A 1 7.97 -37.54 6.05
CA PHE A 1 8.83 -37.14 4.93
C PHE A 1 10.21 -36.71 5.40
N TYR A 2 10.30 -36.06 6.57
CA TYR A 2 11.56 -35.66 7.19
C TYR A 2 11.67 -36.28 8.58
N ASP A 3 12.84 -36.86 8.87
CA ASP A 3 13.15 -37.37 10.23
C ASP A 3 13.66 -36.21 11.08
N LEU A 4 12.72 -35.53 11.76
CA LEU A 4 13.03 -34.40 12.62
C LEU A 4 13.36 -34.87 14.03
N SER A 5 14.43 -34.34 14.62
CA SER A 5 14.81 -34.68 15.98
C SER A 5 13.77 -34.21 17.00
N ARG A 6 13.54 -35.03 18.05
CA ARG A 6 12.57 -34.69 19.11
C ARG A 6 12.82 -33.31 19.75
N PRO A 7 14.06 -32.89 20.07
CA PRO A 7 14.31 -31.54 20.59
C PRO A 7 13.85 -30.42 19.66
N LEU A 8 13.94 -30.58 18.33
CA LEU A 8 13.46 -29.60 17.36
C LEU A 8 11.93 -29.50 17.38
N LEU A 9 11.24 -30.65 17.42
CA LEU A 9 9.78 -30.68 17.54
C LEU A 9 9.29 -30.04 18.84
N ASP A 10 9.99 -30.28 19.97
CA ASP A 10 9.65 -29.69 21.25
C ASP A 10 9.82 -28.15 21.24
N VAL A 11 10.78 -27.59 20.49
CA VAL A 11 10.93 -26.14 20.28
C VAL A 11 9.79 -25.60 19.45
N ASP A 12 9.44 -26.28 18.35
CA ASP A 12 8.32 -25.89 17.48
C ASP A 12 6.99 -25.87 18.25
N GLU A 13 6.67 -26.94 18.99
CA GLU A 13 5.46 -27.01 19.80
C GLU A 13 5.35 -25.85 20.82
N ARG A 14 6.47 -25.50 21.48
CA ARG A 14 6.51 -24.35 22.40
C ARG A 14 6.34 -23.02 21.69
N ALA A 15 6.98 -22.83 20.54
CA ALA A 15 6.84 -21.61 19.72
C ALA A 15 5.39 -21.42 19.26
N LEU A 16 4.75 -22.48 18.75
CA LEU A 16 3.35 -22.46 18.35
C LEU A 16 2.42 -22.13 19.53
N ALA A 17 2.71 -22.68 20.73
CA ALA A 17 1.93 -22.37 21.92
C ALA A 17 2.03 -20.89 22.32
N LEU A 18 3.21 -20.28 22.22
CA LEU A 18 3.43 -18.85 22.50
C LEU A 18 2.76 -17.94 21.48
N CYS A 19 2.61 -18.36 20.23
CA CYS A 19 2.00 -17.58 19.15
C CYS A 19 0.49 -17.80 19.00
N ARG A 20 -0.13 -18.65 19.82
CA ARG A 20 -1.54 -19.05 19.65
C ARG A 20 -2.53 -17.91 19.57
N GLU A 21 -2.40 -16.91 20.44
CA GLU A 21 -3.30 -15.75 20.46
C GLU A 21 -3.14 -14.88 19.19
N GLN A 22 -1.91 -14.69 18.74
CA GLN A 22 -1.61 -13.95 17.53
C GLN A 22 -2.18 -14.66 16.31
N PHE A 23 -2.01 -15.97 16.23
CA PHE A 23 -2.58 -16.77 15.15
C PHE A 23 -4.10 -16.75 15.14
N ALA A 24 -4.75 -16.82 16.31
CA ALA A 24 -6.21 -16.71 16.39
C ALA A 24 -6.72 -15.37 15.82
N ARG A 25 -6.06 -14.25 16.14
CA ARG A 25 -6.40 -12.94 15.57
C ARG A 25 -6.19 -12.89 14.05
N LEU A 26 -5.12 -13.48 13.56
CA LEU A 26 -4.85 -13.55 12.12
C LEU A 26 -5.89 -14.41 11.39
N GLU A 27 -6.34 -15.53 11.98
CA GLU A 27 -7.40 -16.34 11.41
C GLU A 27 -8.73 -15.57 11.29
N GLU A 28 -9.10 -14.76 12.30
CA GLU A 28 -10.30 -13.90 12.21
C GLU A 28 -10.20 -12.88 11.07
N ILE A 29 -9.04 -12.24 10.90
CA ILE A 29 -8.80 -11.28 9.82
C ILE A 29 -8.83 -11.99 8.46
N LYS A 30 -8.19 -13.14 8.37
CA LYS A 30 -8.16 -13.98 7.15
C LYS A 30 -9.57 -14.39 6.74
N GLU A 31 -10.37 -14.93 7.66
CA GLU A 31 -11.75 -15.33 7.38
C GLU A 31 -12.59 -14.13 6.91
N TYR A 32 -12.51 -13.00 7.62
CA TYR A 32 -13.21 -11.78 7.22
C TYR A 32 -12.86 -11.34 5.81
N ASN A 33 -11.57 -11.25 5.49
CA ASN A 33 -11.13 -10.78 4.17
C ASN A 33 -11.46 -11.79 3.06
N GLN A 34 -11.43 -13.09 3.34
CA GLN A 34 -11.85 -14.12 2.40
C GLN A 34 -13.36 -13.99 2.09
N LEU A 35 -14.19 -13.81 3.09
CA LEU A 35 -15.64 -13.60 2.91
C LEU A 35 -15.92 -12.28 2.19
N LYS A 36 -15.20 -11.20 2.54
CA LYS A 36 -15.27 -9.91 1.83
C LYS A 36 -14.94 -10.07 0.35
N MET A 37 -13.90 -10.82 0.03
CA MET A 37 -13.50 -11.09 -1.35
C MET A 37 -14.58 -11.89 -2.11
N LEU A 38 -15.08 -12.98 -1.54
CA LEU A 38 -16.16 -13.76 -2.14
C LEU A 38 -17.42 -12.92 -2.36
N LYS A 39 -17.74 -12.07 -1.39
CA LYS A 39 -18.88 -11.13 -1.52
C LYS A 39 -18.66 -10.14 -2.65
N ALA A 40 -17.48 -9.56 -2.80
CA ALA A 40 -17.17 -8.63 -3.88
C ALA A 40 -17.30 -9.30 -5.26
N PHE A 41 -16.83 -10.54 -5.41
CA PHE A 41 -17.03 -11.31 -6.65
C PHE A 41 -18.51 -11.53 -6.95
N THR A 42 -19.31 -11.81 -5.94
CA THR A 42 -20.78 -11.99 -6.08
C THR A 42 -21.48 -10.69 -6.43
N ASP A 43 -21.18 -9.62 -5.69
CA ASP A 43 -21.82 -8.29 -5.88
C ASP A 43 -21.48 -7.72 -7.27
N CYS A 44 -20.24 -7.88 -7.72
CA CYS A 44 -19.79 -7.48 -9.07
C CYS A 44 -20.24 -8.49 -10.17
N ARG A 45 -20.96 -9.55 -9.81
CA ARG A 45 -21.48 -10.57 -10.74
C ARG A 45 -20.38 -11.16 -11.63
N VAL A 46 -19.26 -11.54 -11.04
CA VAL A 46 -18.18 -12.24 -11.75
C VAL A 46 -18.70 -13.59 -12.22
N GLY A 47 -18.54 -13.89 -13.50
CA GLY A 47 -18.98 -15.17 -14.10
C GLY A 47 -17.93 -15.72 -15.06
N GLY A 48 -18.16 -16.91 -15.58
CA GLY A 48 -17.21 -17.62 -16.44
C GLY A 48 -16.78 -16.83 -17.68
N SER A 49 -17.63 -15.97 -18.23
CA SER A 49 -17.30 -15.10 -19.37
C SER A 49 -16.18 -14.09 -19.08
N HIS A 50 -15.99 -13.70 -17.82
CA HIS A 50 -14.91 -12.79 -17.41
C HIS A 50 -13.54 -13.49 -17.28
N LEU A 51 -13.54 -14.82 -17.27
CA LEU A 51 -12.33 -15.66 -17.16
C LEU A 51 -11.85 -16.18 -18.52
N VAL A 52 -12.56 -15.87 -19.61
CA VAL A 52 -12.18 -16.28 -20.96
C VAL A 52 -11.07 -15.34 -21.45
N GLY A 53 -10.08 -15.91 -22.13
CA GLY A 53 -9.00 -15.13 -22.75
C GLY A 53 -9.52 -14.19 -23.82
N THR A 54 -8.91 -13.02 -23.92
CA THR A 54 -9.20 -11.98 -24.91
C THR A 54 -7.97 -11.70 -25.78
N THR A 55 -8.11 -10.84 -26.79
CA THR A 55 -6.98 -10.38 -27.60
C THR A 55 -5.98 -9.50 -26.84
N GLY A 56 -6.34 -9.05 -25.63
CA GLY A 56 -5.51 -8.17 -24.81
C GLY A 56 -5.52 -6.70 -25.21
N TYR A 57 -6.23 -6.32 -26.27
CA TYR A 57 -6.32 -4.93 -26.73
C TYR A 57 -7.06 -4.00 -25.75
N GLY A 58 -7.76 -4.55 -24.78
CA GLY A 58 -8.40 -3.80 -23.69
C GLY A 58 -9.76 -3.18 -24.03
N MET A 59 -10.10 -3.00 -25.29
CA MET A 59 -11.39 -2.42 -25.69
C MET A 59 -12.56 -3.36 -25.41
N ASP A 60 -12.34 -4.67 -25.50
CA ASP A 60 -13.34 -5.72 -25.26
C ASP A 60 -12.95 -6.66 -24.10
N ASP A 61 -12.03 -6.22 -23.23
CA ASP A 61 -11.56 -7.03 -22.12
C ASP A 61 -12.47 -6.85 -20.89
N ALA A 62 -13.63 -7.52 -20.95
CA ALA A 62 -14.60 -7.49 -19.86
C ALA A 62 -14.03 -8.05 -18.54
N GLY A 63 -13.13 -9.03 -18.61
CA GLY A 63 -12.47 -9.60 -17.42
C GLY A 63 -11.60 -8.58 -16.70
N ARG A 64 -10.82 -7.80 -17.45
CA ARG A 64 -9.98 -6.73 -16.88
C ARG A 64 -10.80 -5.66 -16.19
N GLY A 65 -11.82 -5.12 -16.86
CA GLY A 65 -12.71 -4.13 -16.28
C GLY A 65 -13.42 -4.66 -15.03
N LYS A 66 -13.85 -5.93 -15.08
CA LYS A 66 -14.49 -6.59 -13.93
C LYS A 66 -13.54 -6.79 -12.76
N LEU A 67 -12.28 -7.12 -12.99
CA LEU A 67 -11.27 -7.22 -11.94
C LEU A 67 -11.04 -5.87 -11.24
N GLU A 68 -11.03 -4.79 -12.00
CA GLU A 68 -10.89 -3.44 -11.45
C GLU A 68 -12.11 -3.03 -10.61
N GLU A 69 -13.32 -3.36 -11.06
CA GLU A 69 -14.55 -3.17 -10.29
C GLU A 69 -14.51 -3.93 -8.96
N VAL A 70 -14.14 -5.22 -8.98
CA VAL A 70 -13.98 -6.04 -7.78
C VAL A 70 -12.95 -5.43 -6.83
N PHE A 71 -11.81 -4.98 -7.35
CA PHE A 71 -10.75 -4.43 -6.51
C PHE A 71 -11.15 -3.07 -5.90
N ALA A 72 -11.85 -2.23 -6.65
CA ALA A 72 -12.42 -0.99 -6.12
C ALA A 72 -13.40 -1.24 -4.97
N VAL A 73 -14.29 -2.24 -5.11
CA VAL A 73 -15.21 -2.65 -4.03
C VAL A 73 -14.43 -3.17 -2.81
N LEU A 74 -13.41 -4.00 -3.01
CA LEU A 74 -12.59 -4.56 -1.92
C LEU A 74 -11.87 -3.50 -1.10
N THR A 75 -11.39 -2.47 -1.76
CA THR A 75 -10.61 -1.39 -1.14
C THR A 75 -11.47 -0.19 -0.72
N GLY A 76 -12.75 -0.17 -1.12
CA GLY A 76 -13.64 0.96 -0.89
C GLY A 76 -13.21 2.23 -1.63
N SER A 77 -12.56 2.09 -2.78
CA SER A 77 -12.14 3.18 -3.66
C SER A 77 -13.15 3.43 -4.78
N GLU A 78 -13.14 4.63 -5.36
CA GLU A 78 -14.01 4.99 -6.50
C GLU A 78 -13.63 4.23 -7.77
N ALA A 79 -12.34 3.95 -7.96
CA ALA A 79 -11.80 3.24 -9.12
C ALA A 79 -10.52 2.50 -8.75
N ALA A 80 -10.17 1.53 -9.56
CA ALA A 80 -8.92 0.79 -9.45
C ALA A 80 -8.28 0.60 -10.83
N LEU A 81 -6.95 0.52 -10.84
CA LEU A 81 -6.17 0.07 -11.98
C LEU A 81 -5.46 -1.23 -11.59
N PHE A 82 -5.88 -2.31 -12.19
CA PHE A 82 -5.30 -3.62 -11.98
C PHE A 82 -4.76 -4.13 -13.33
N ARG A 83 -3.47 -4.03 -13.55
CA ARG A 83 -2.84 -4.28 -14.84
C ARG A 83 -1.64 -5.22 -14.71
N HIS A 84 -1.60 -6.24 -15.57
CA HIS A 84 -0.41 -7.09 -15.72
C HIS A 84 0.80 -6.34 -16.28
N ASN A 85 0.56 -5.19 -16.92
CA ASN A 85 1.63 -4.31 -17.41
C ASN A 85 2.37 -3.57 -16.30
N PHE A 86 1.87 -3.56 -15.07
CA PHE A 86 2.65 -3.14 -13.92
C PHE A 86 3.66 -4.21 -13.57
N MET A 87 4.90 -4.00 -13.97
CA MET A 87 5.97 -5.00 -13.88
C MET A 87 6.44 -5.28 -12.46
N SER A 88 6.16 -4.37 -11.52
CA SER A 88 6.55 -4.49 -10.11
C SER A 88 5.79 -3.49 -9.24
N GLY A 89 5.87 -3.64 -7.92
CA GLY A 89 5.34 -2.65 -6.98
C GLY A 89 5.99 -1.27 -7.16
N THR A 90 7.31 -1.22 -7.37
CA THR A 90 8.02 0.05 -7.66
C THR A 90 7.51 0.71 -8.95
N HIS A 91 7.22 -0.08 -9.99
CA HIS A 91 6.64 0.47 -11.22
C HIS A 91 5.25 1.05 -10.98
N THR A 92 4.39 0.36 -10.21
CA THR A 92 3.05 0.86 -9.85
C THR A 92 3.14 2.17 -9.07
N LEU A 93 4.04 2.25 -8.08
CA LEU A 93 4.29 3.47 -7.31
C LEU A 93 4.81 4.59 -8.21
N SER A 94 5.73 4.30 -9.14
CA SER A 94 6.23 5.28 -10.11
C SER A 94 5.12 5.84 -10.98
N VAL A 95 4.26 4.98 -11.53
CA VAL A 95 3.11 5.41 -12.35
C VAL A 95 2.17 6.30 -11.54
N ALA A 96 1.89 5.96 -10.28
CA ALA A 96 1.05 6.77 -9.41
C ALA A 96 1.68 8.14 -9.12
N LEU A 97 2.97 8.18 -8.77
CA LEU A 97 3.70 9.42 -8.47
C LEU A 97 3.76 10.35 -9.70
N PHE A 98 4.22 9.85 -10.85
CA PHE A 98 4.26 10.63 -12.10
C PHE A 98 2.88 10.97 -12.65
N GLY A 99 1.86 10.16 -12.33
CA GLY A 99 0.47 10.42 -12.67
C GLY A 99 -0.09 11.65 -11.97
N VAL A 100 0.32 11.92 -10.74
CA VAL A 100 -0.20 12.97 -9.87
C VAL A 100 0.70 14.20 -9.85
N LEU A 101 2.01 14.01 -9.70
CA LEU A 101 2.97 15.10 -9.51
C LEU A 101 3.38 15.77 -10.82
N ARG A 102 3.56 17.08 -10.78
CA ARG A 102 3.98 17.93 -11.91
C ARG A 102 5.20 18.77 -11.51
N PRO A 103 5.96 19.31 -12.47
CA PRO A 103 7.05 20.25 -12.19
C PRO A 103 6.58 21.39 -11.31
N GLY A 104 7.31 21.65 -10.22
CA GLY A 104 6.97 22.64 -9.20
C GLY A 104 6.15 22.11 -8.03
N ASP A 105 5.51 20.95 -8.16
CA ASP A 105 4.82 20.31 -7.04
C ASP A 105 5.81 19.82 -5.98
N ARG A 106 5.34 19.79 -4.73
CA ARG A 106 6.11 19.24 -3.62
C ARG A 106 5.42 18.02 -3.03
N MET A 107 6.17 16.93 -2.88
CA MET A 107 5.79 15.76 -2.10
C MET A 107 6.50 15.74 -0.75
N VAL A 108 5.81 15.25 0.27
CA VAL A 108 6.35 15.07 1.61
C VAL A 108 6.20 13.61 2.00
N ALA A 109 7.32 12.88 2.16
CA ALA A 109 7.32 11.54 2.73
C ALA A 109 7.22 11.65 4.25
N VAL A 110 6.19 11.04 4.87
CA VAL A 110 5.87 11.29 6.28
C VAL A 110 6.14 10.08 7.20
N THR A 111 6.89 9.14 6.69
CA THR A 111 7.36 7.95 7.43
C THR A 111 8.88 7.79 7.35
N GLY A 112 9.57 8.94 7.19
CA GLY A 112 10.98 9.00 6.88
C GLY A 112 11.27 8.70 5.41
N ARG A 113 12.56 8.53 5.09
CA ARG A 113 13.03 8.25 3.74
C ARG A 113 12.38 6.98 3.18
N PRO A 114 11.80 6.99 1.97
CA PRO A 114 11.30 5.79 1.29
C PRO A 114 12.41 4.76 1.05
N TYR A 115 12.00 3.51 0.83
CA TYR A 115 12.95 2.44 0.54
C TYR A 115 13.76 2.72 -0.75
N ASP A 116 14.92 2.06 -0.87
CA ASP A 116 16.01 2.37 -1.83
C ASP A 116 15.55 2.47 -3.29
N THR A 117 14.78 1.50 -3.80
CA THR A 117 14.37 1.55 -5.21
C THR A 117 13.39 2.69 -5.48
N LEU A 118 12.56 3.08 -4.52
CA LEU A 118 11.69 4.25 -4.66
C LEU A 118 12.48 5.56 -4.45
N ALA A 119 13.49 5.56 -3.60
CA ALA A 119 14.42 6.69 -3.47
C ALA A 119 15.06 7.05 -4.81
N GLY A 120 15.42 6.05 -5.62
CA GLY A 120 15.91 6.25 -6.99
C GLY A 120 14.87 6.85 -7.93
N VAL A 121 13.60 6.41 -7.86
CA VAL A 121 12.49 6.98 -8.65
C VAL A 121 12.23 8.45 -8.29
N ILE A 122 12.33 8.79 -7.02
CA ILE A 122 12.18 10.16 -6.54
C ILE A 122 13.40 11.01 -6.92
N GLY A 123 14.61 10.44 -6.84
CA GLY A 123 15.88 11.11 -7.14
C GLY A 123 16.66 11.52 -5.90
N ILE A 124 16.31 11.00 -4.71
CA ILE A 124 16.92 11.38 -3.42
C ILE A 124 18.38 10.91 -3.33
N ASP A 125 18.71 9.80 -4.00
CA ASP A 125 20.06 9.20 -3.98
C ASP A 125 21.02 9.81 -5.00
N GLY A 126 20.49 10.61 -5.95
CA GLY A 126 21.28 11.29 -6.99
C GLY A 126 21.93 10.38 -8.02
N THR A 127 21.59 9.08 -8.06
CA THR A 127 22.28 8.07 -8.89
C THR A 127 21.54 7.71 -10.18
N HIS A 128 20.27 8.07 -10.31
CA HIS A 128 19.41 7.71 -11.43
C HIS A 128 18.95 8.93 -12.24
N TYR A 129 18.79 8.74 -13.56
CA TYR A 129 18.21 9.74 -14.47
C TYR A 129 16.71 9.50 -14.67
N GLY A 130 15.98 10.54 -15.07
CA GLY A 130 14.55 10.46 -15.33
C GLY A 130 13.70 10.35 -14.06
N ASN A 131 14.23 10.82 -12.92
CA ASN A 131 13.55 10.80 -11.64
C ASN A 131 12.66 12.05 -11.43
N LEU A 132 11.80 12.02 -10.41
CA LEU A 132 10.86 13.12 -10.13
C LEU A 132 11.56 14.46 -9.86
N MET A 133 12.68 14.47 -9.13
CA MET A 133 13.40 15.70 -8.82
C MET A 133 14.01 16.33 -10.08
N GLU A 134 14.51 15.51 -11.01
CA GLU A 134 15.01 15.98 -12.31
C GLU A 134 13.89 16.60 -13.16
N PHE A 135 12.66 16.09 -13.04
CA PHE A 135 11.45 16.68 -13.64
C PHE A 135 10.89 17.90 -12.86
N GLY A 136 11.60 18.37 -11.84
CA GLY A 136 11.25 19.58 -11.11
C GLY A 136 10.28 19.38 -9.96
N VAL A 137 10.02 18.15 -9.52
CA VAL A 137 9.27 17.88 -8.30
C VAL A 137 10.17 18.11 -7.09
N GLN A 138 9.66 18.78 -6.07
CA GLN A 138 10.36 19.01 -4.81
C GLN A 138 10.08 17.88 -3.84
N TYR A 139 11.10 17.42 -3.13
CA TYR A 139 10.99 16.38 -2.10
C TYR A 139 11.29 16.94 -0.72
N ASP A 140 10.52 16.51 0.26
CA ASP A 140 10.77 16.73 1.68
C ASP A 140 10.34 15.50 2.48
N GLU A 141 10.82 15.36 3.73
CA GLU A 141 10.50 14.21 4.56
C GLU A 141 10.28 14.59 6.03
N VAL A 142 9.45 13.78 6.72
CA VAL A 142 9.23 13.82 8.16
C VAL A 142 9.50 12.43 8.70
N ASP A 143 10.45 12.32 9.61
CA ASP A 143 10.74 11.06 10.30
C ASP A 143 9.64 10.70 11.28
N LEU A 144 9.54 9.42 11.61
CA LEU A 144 8.75 8.95 12.74
C LEU A 144 9.39 9.41 14.05
N LEU A 145 8.59 9.55 15.09
CA LEU A 145 9.07 9.78 16.45
C LEU A 145 9.88 8.57 16.96
N ALA A 146 10.62 8.76 18.03
CA ALA A 146 11.49 7.73 18.60
C ALA A 146 10.76 6.44 19.00
N ASP A 147 9.46 6.52 19.29
CA ASP A 147 8.60 5.39 19.60
C ASP A 147 8.01 4.71 18.34
N GLY A 148 8.34 5.20 17.14
CA GLY A 148 7.86 4.70 15.86
C GLY A 148 6.48 5.22 15.45
N THR A 149 5.90 6.17 16.19
CA THR A 149 4.64 6.81 15.81
C THR A 149 4.85 7.99 14.85
N PRO A 150 3.85 8.37 14.03
CA PRO A 150 3.93 9.53 13.15
C PRO A 150 4.07 10.85 13.91
N ASP A 151 5.00 11.71 13.50
CA ASP A 151 5.10 13.10 13.98
C ASP A 151 4.01 13.97 13.35
N LEU A 152 2.80 13.95 13.90
CA LEU A 152 1.66 14.69 13.38
C LEU A 152 1.92 16.22 13.34
N ALA A 153 2.69 16.77 14.26
CA ALA A 153 3.04 18.18 14.28
C ALA A 153 4.03 18.54 13.15
N GLY A 154 5.04 17.70 12.92
CA GLY A 154 5.96 17.80 11.79
C GLY A 154 5.25 17.68 10.45
N ILE A 155 4.33 16.72 10.34
CA ILE A 155 3.48 16.51 9.17
C ILE A 155 2.64 17.74 8.87
N ALA A 156 1.90 18.24 9.84
CA ALA A 156 1.09 19.45 9.68
C ALA A 156 1.92 20.68 9.27
N ARG A 157 3.14 20.80 9.77
CA ARG A 157 4.06 21.87 9.40
C ARG A 157 4.56 21.76 7.97
N LYS A 158 5.02 20.56 7.55
CA LYS A 158 5.64 20.33 6.23
C LYS A 158 4.63 20.15 5.10
N CYS A 159 3.43 19.66 5.38
CA CYS A 159 2.39 19.48 4.36
C CYS A 159 1.74 20.80 3.89
N ARG A 160 1.95 21.94 4.56
CA ARG A 160 1.43 23.24 4.06
C ARG A 160 1.99 23.55 2.68
N GLY A 161 1.10 23.75 1.69
CA GLY A 161 1.46 24.02 0.30
C GLY A 161 2.09 22.84 -0.42
N ALA A 162 2.07 21.63 0.14
CA ALA A 162 2.47 20.42 -0.56
C ALA A 162 1.33 19.88 -1.42
N LYS A 163 1.68 19.24 -2.54
CA LYS A 163 0.74 18.55 -3.41
C LYS A 163 0.42 17.16 -2.91
N MET A 164 1.40 16.47 -2.32
CA MET A 164 1.26 15.08 -1.88
C MET A 164 1.86 14.85 -0.51
N CYS A 165 1.10 14.13 0.34
CA CYS A 165 1.56 13.47 1.56
C CYS A 165 1.73 11.99 1.25
N TYR A 166 2.97 11.50 1.24
CA TYR A 166 3.30 10.12 0.91
C TYR A 166 3.58 9.31 2.18
N ILE A 167 2.90 8.19 2.31
CA ILE A 167 3.01 7.26 3.44
C ILE A 167 3.55 5.92 2.93
N GLN A 168 4.70 5.47 3.40
CA GLN A 168 5.12 4.08 3.28
C GLN A 168 4.61 3.30 4.49
N ARG A 169 3.57 2.48 4.31
CA ARG A 169 2.93 1.73 5.41
C ARG A 169 3.85 0.68 6.01
N SER A 170 4.52 -0.09 5.16
CA SER A 170 5.44 -1.13 5.60
C SER A 170 6.71 -0.55 6.20
N ARG A 171 7.37 -1.35 7.06
CA ARG A 171 8.67 -0.96 7.62
C ARG A 171 9.81 -0.94 6.57
N GLY A 172 9.61 -1.59 5.42
CA GLY A 172 10.69 -1.82 4.46
C GLY A 172 11.83 -2.59 5.14
N TYR A 173 13.05 -2.09 5.01
CA TYR A 173 14.25 -2.61 5.68
C TYR A 173 14.58 -1.89 7.00
N ALA A 174 13.79 -0.88 7.37
CA ALA A 174 14.04 -0.11 8.59
C ALA A 174 13.60 -0.86 9.86
N ALA A 175 14.29 -0.63 10.96
CA ALA A 175 13.93 -1.17 12.27
C ALA A 175 12.83 -0.32 12.93
N ARG A 176 11.64 -0.34 12.35
CA ARG A 176 10.45 0.38 12.83
C ARG A 176 9.19 -0.49 12.70
N PRO A 177 8.11 -0.23 13.41
CA PRO A 177 6.84 -0.91 13.17
C PRO A 177 6.25 -0.52 11.80
N ALA A 178 5.39 -1.38 11.23
CA ALA A 178 4.48 -1.00 10.16
C ALA A 178 3.35 -0.12 10.72
N LEU A 179 2.80 0.78 9.90
CA LEU A 179 1.73 1.66 10.34
C LEU A 179 0.39 0.92 10.36
N SER A 180 -0.39 1.16 11.42
CA SER A 180 -1.78 0.75 11.48
C SER A 180 -2.67 1.68 10.65
N LEU A 181 -3.91 1.24 10.37
CA LEU A 181 -4.88 2.09 9.66
C LEU A 181 -5.27 3.33 10.47
N GLU A 182 -5.32 3.23 11.80
CA GLU A 182 -5.59 4.35 12.70
C GLU A 182 -4.48 5.42 12.61
N GLN A 183 -3.22 4.99 12.48
CA GLN A 183 -2.09 5.91 12.28
C GLN A 183 -2.14 6.57 10.90
N ILE A 184 -2.51 5.83 9.85
CA ILE A 184 -2.72 6.38 8.50
C ILE A 184 -3.85 7.42 8.51
N GLU A 185 -4.96 7.15 9.18
CA GLU A 185 -6.07 8.07 9.34
C GLU A 185 -5.67 9.36 10.08
N ALA A 186 -4.90 9.23 11.17
CA ALA A 186 -4.38 10.37 11.91
C ALA A 186 -3.44 11.23 11.05
N VAL A 187 -2.56 10.62 10.25
CA VAL A 187 -1.69 11.31 9.28
C VAL A 187 -2.53 12.05 8.24
N SER A 188 -3.53 11.37 7.65
CA SER A 188 -4.43 11.98 6.67
C SER A 188 -5.14 13.20 7.22
N HIS A 189 -5.70 13.10 8.43
CA HIS A 189 -6.35 14.21 9.09
C HIS A 189 -5.39 15.39 9.36
N ALA A 190 -4.18 15.10 9.86
CA ALA A 190 -3.17 16.13 10.13
C ALA A 190 -2.73 16.86 8.85
N ALA A 191 -2.54 16.15 7.74
CA ALA A 191 -2.16 16.72 6.46
C ALA A 191 -3.30 17.55 5.84
N LYS A 192 -4.51 17.00 5.80
CA LYS A 192 -5.70 17.66 5.20
C LYS A 192 -6.18 18.86 6.04
N ALA A 193 -5.97 18.86 7.34
CA ALA A 193 -6.31 20.01 8.20
C ALA A 193 -5.53 21.29 7.84
N VAL A 194 -4.33 21.16 7.31
CA VAL A 194 -3.46 22.30 6.95
C VAL A 194 -3.38 22.54 5.44
N GLN A 195 -3.70 21.53 4.64
CA GLN A 195 -3.72 21.56 3.18
C GLN A 195 -4.90 20.72 2.69
N PRO A 196 -6.13 21.26 2.58
CA PRO A 196 -7.34 20.48 2.26
C PRO A 196 -7.26 19.69 0.94
N ASP A 197 -6.58 20.23 -0.08
CA ASP A 197 -6.44 19.65 -1.40
C ASP A 197 -5.19 18.75 -1.55
N ILE A 198 -4.50 18.45 -0.44
CA ILE A 198 -3.35 17.54 -0.48
C ILE A 198 -3.80 16.13 -0.80
N ILE A 199 -3.07 15.47 -1.69
CA ILE A 199 -3.31 14.07 -2.01
C ILE A 199 -2.54 13.20 -1.02
N VAL A 200 -3.27 12.42 -0.23
CA VAL A 200 -2.68 11.43 0.67
C VAL A 200 -2.52 10.13 -0.11
N MET A 201 -1.27 9.79 -0.41
CA MET A 201 -0.91 8.56 -1.10
C MET A 201 -0.28 7.56 -0.13
N VAL A 202 -0.75 6.31 -0.19
CA VAL A 202 -0.21 5.20 0.62
C VAL A 202 0.43 4.15 -0.27
N ASP A 203 1.71 3.88 -0.05
CA ASP A 203 2.35 2.62 -0.44
C ASP A 203 1.90 1.54 0.54
N ASN A 204 0.99 0.69 0.08
CA ASN A 204 0.36 -0.35 0.88
C ASN A 204 1.04 -1.72 0.73
N CYS A 205 2.19 -1.79 0.08
CA CYS A 205 2.93 -3.05 -0.06
C CYS A 205 3.13 -3.74 1.29
N TYR A 206 2.80 -5.02 1.36
CA TYR A 206 2.73 -5.87 2.56
C TYR A 206 1.57 -5.53 3.53
N GLY A 207 0.79 -4.49 3.27
CA GLY A 207 -0.35 -4.11 4.10
C GLY A 207 -1.69 -4.64 3.60
N GLU A 208 -1.74 -5.12 2.36
CA GLU A 208 -2.96 -5.57 1.70
C GLU A 208 -3.60 -6.72 2.49
N PHE A 209 -4.86 -6.59 2.82
CA PHE A 209 -5.68 -7.58 3.56
C PHE A 209 -5.12 -8.02 4.94
N THR A 210 -4.18 -7.26 5.51
CA THR A 210 -3.66 -7.50 6.87
C THR A 210 -4.57 -6.95 7.96
N GLN A 211 -5.54 -6.11 7.59
CA GLN A 211 -6.62 -5.60 8.44
C GLN A 211 -7.96 -5.73 7.70
N LYS A 212 -9.08 -5.48 8.38
CA LYS A 212 -10.42 -5.62 7.79
C LYS A 212 -10.76 -4.52 6.76
N GLN A 213 -10.08 -3.39 6.85
CA GLN A 213 -10.20 -2.23 5.94
C GLN A 213 -8.88 -1.96 5.25
N GLU A 214 -8.93 -1.09 4.23
CA GLU A 214 -7.77 -0.64 3.48
C GLU A 214 -7.56 0.88 3.65
N PRO A 215 -6.36 1.43 3.34
CA PRO A 215 -6.04 2.84 3.53
C PRO A 215 -7.02 3.82 2.87
N THR A 216 -7.60 3.48 1.73
CA THR A 216 -8.61 4.29 1.03
C THR A 216 -9.89 4.47 1.84
N GLN A 217 -10.21 3.53 2.74
CA GLN A 217 -11.33 3.63 3.68
C GLN A 217 -10.96 4.41 4.97
N ARG A 218 -9.71 4.87 5.05
CA ARG A 218 -9.12 5.58 6.20
C ARG A 218 -8.44 6.88 5.81
N GLY A 219 -9.00 7.56 4.79
CA GLY A 219 -8.61 8.90 4.42
C GLY A 219 -7.50 9.02 3.38
N ALA A 220 -6.93 7.92 2.88
CA ALA A 220 -6.05 7.96 1.72
C ALA A 220 -6.86 8.22 0.44
N ASP A 221 -6.34 9.10 -0.41
CA ASP A 221 -6.93 9.42 -1.72
C ASP A 221 -6.40 8.49 -2.81
N LEU A 222 -5.20 7.97 -2.62
CA LEU A 222 -4.54 7.07 -3.55
C LEU A 222 -3.78 5.98 -2.79
N MET A 223 -3.94 4.76 -3.23
CA MET A 223 -3.22 3.61 -2.69
C MET A 223 -2.57 2.84 -3.83
N ALA A 224 -1.33 2.47 -3.68
CA ALA A 224 -0.65 1.54 -4.57
C ALA A 224 -0.08 0.37 -3.77
N GLY A 225 -0.04 -0.81 -4.36
CA GLY A 225 0.41 -2.02 -3.69
C GLY A 225 0.84 -3.11 -4.66
N SER A 226 1.12 -4.29 -4.13
CA SER A 226 1.62 -5.42 -4.90
C SER A 226 1.07 -6.73 -4.35
N LEU A 227 0.06 -7.28 -5.02
CA LEU A 227 -0.61 -8.51 -4.58
C LEU A 227 0.28 -9.77 -4.64
N ILE A 228 1.43 -9.69 -5.32
CA ILE A 228 2.46 -10.74 -5.27
C ILE A 228 3.01 -10.94 -3.84
N LYS A 229 2.91 -9.92 -2.99
CA LYS A 229 3.34 -9.96 -1.58
C LYS A 229 2.20 -10.44 -0.70
N ASN A 230 1.04 -9.79 -0.78
CA ASN A 230 -0.19 -10.13 -0.07
C ASN A 230 -1.39 -10.03 -1.02
N PRO A 231 -2.24 -11.03 -1.08
CA PRO A 231 -2.23 -12.32 -0.35
C PRO A 231 -1.22 -13.35 -0.89
N GLY A 232 -0.43 -12.99 -1.87
CA GLY A 232 0.53 -13.87 -2.53
C GLY A 232 -0.08 -14.47 -3.82
N GLY A 233 0.24 -13.88 -4.96
CA GLY A 233 -0.21 -14.31 -6.28
C GLY A 233 0.88 -14.99 -7.09
#